data_244b77e299b6ad59622223a0b00669d7
#
_entry.id   244b77e299b6ad59622223a0b00669d7
#
_cell.length_a   1.000
_cell.length_b   1.000
_cell.length_c   1.000
_cell.angle_alpha   90.00
_cell.angle_beta   90.00
_cell.angle_gamma   90.00
#
_symmetry.space_group_name_H-M   'P 1'
#
loop_
_entity.id
_entity.type
_entity.pdbx_description
1 polymer ?
#
loop_
_entity_poly.entity_id
_entity_poly.type
_entity_poly.pdbx_seq_one_letter_code
_entity_poly.pdbx_strand_id
1 'polypeptide(L)'
;LAANGRRALVLEKAGAVGASWRSHYERLHLHTVKSLSALPGMPFPAAQPKYVPRQGVVDYLDAYAARAGIEPRFGSEATAIVRDGDVWCVETRSGEAIRARVVVVATGANQHPNVAALIGQEAFAGKVVHSREYRNAAPFAGKSVLVVGMGNTGAEIALDLAEHGVTTTLSVRSPVNVVLRDVLGRPTQQTSIVLGGLPRRVGDALASFFADLTVGDLSKLGLRRSPISPLRALREFGRTPVIDVGTLARIRSGEIAVRPGIRRLLADGAEFVDGSVGHFEAIVLATGYRAGVEALFPGVTLPVD
;
A
#
# COMPACT_ATOMS: atom_id res chain seq x y z
N LEU A 1 5.88 -5.45 -24.76
CA LEU A 1 7.09 -5.47 -25.61
C LEU A 1 7.17 -6.76 -26.39
N ALA A 2 7.14 -7.94 -25.73
CA ALA A 2 7.22 -9.24 -26.41
C ALA A 2 6.13 -9.44 -27.47
N ALA A 3 4.88 -9.08 -27.19
CA ALA A 3 3.77 -9.14 -28.16
C ALA A 3 4.01 -8.31 -29.44
N ASN A 4 4.91 -7.33 -29.40
CA ASN A 4 5.30 -6.50 -30.55
C ASN A 4 6.69 -6.87 -31.09
N GLY A 5 7.17 -8.09 -30.83
CA GLY A 5 8.47 -8.58 -31.31
C GLY A 5 9.68 -7.86 -30.71
N ARG A 6 9.51 -7.10 -29.63
CA ARG A 6 10.61 -6.39 -28.96
C ARG A 6 11.15 -7.23 -27.82
N ARG A 7 12.46 -7.48 -27.84
CA ARG A 7 13.16 -8.08 -26.70
C ARG A 7 13.62 -6.99 -25.72
N ALA A 8 13.43 -7.23 -24.43
CA ALA A 8 13.92 -6.37 -23.35
C ALA A 8 14.72 -7.23 -22.36
N LEU A 9 15.86 -6.73 -21.93
CA LEU A 9 16.52 -7.25 -20.75
C LEU A 9 15.78 -6.73 -19.52
N VAL A 10 15.30 -7.61 -18.67
CA VAL A 10 14.62 -7.27 -17.42
C VAL A 10 15.59 -7.47 -16.27
N LEU A 11 15.91 -6.39 -15.55
CA LEU A 11 16.72 -6.46 -14.33
C LEU A 11 15.79 -6.48 -13.12
N GLU A 12 16.01 -7.43 -12.23
CA GLU A 12 15.27 -7.54 -10.95
C GLU A 12 16.30 -7.73 -9.81
N LYS A 13 16.22 -6.88 -8.79
CA LYS A 13 17.12 -6.95 -7.64
C LYS A 13 16.86 -8.15 -6.72
N ALA A 14 15.61 -8.62 -6.68
CA ALA A 14 15.23 -9.78 -5.90
C ALA A 14 15.57 -11.10 -6.62
N GLY A 15 15.37 -12.22 -5.93
CA GLY A 15 15.61 -13.55 -6.46
C GLY A 15 14.41 -14.22 -7.13
N ALA A 16 13.27 -13.52 -7.27
CA ALA A 16 12.05 -14.09 -7.83
C ALA A 16 11.12 -13.03 -8.41
N VAL A 17 10.27 -13.45 -9.35
CA VAL A 17 9.16 -12.65 -9.87
C VAL A 17 8.18 -12.30 -8.74
N GLY A 18 7.56 -11.12 -8.80
CA GLY A 18 6.55 -10.72 -7.83
C GLY A 18 7.09 -10.49 -6.41
N ALA A 19 8.36 -10.15 -6.26
CA ALA A 19 9.04 -9.97 -4.97
C ALA A 19 8.29 -9.03 -4.01
N SER A 20 7.69 -7.97 -4.53
CA SER A 20 6.86 -7.04 -3.76
C SER A 20 5.68 -7.76 -3.10
N TRP A 21 4.94 -8.60 -3.85
CA TRP A 21 3.83 -9.39 -3.32
C TRP A 21 4.31 -10.46 -2.34
N ARG A 22 5.41 -11.15 -2.62
CA ARG A 22 5.99 -12.16 -1.73
C ARG A 22 6.38 -11.58 -0.37
N SER A 23 6.81 -10.33 -0.35
CA SER A 23 7.24 -9.64 0.87
C SER A 23 6.11 -9.00 1.68
N HIS A 24 4.89 -8.97 1.20
CA HIS A 24 3.74 -8.40 1.93
C HIS A 24 3.21 -9.33 3.04
N TYR A 25 2.37 -8.77 3.92
CA TYR A 25 1.70 -9.50 5.00
C TYR A 25 0.75 -10.57 4.44
N GLU A 26 0.55 -11.63 5.23
CA GLU A 26 -0.13 -12.86 4.79
C GLU A 26 -1.61 -12.63 4.47
N ARG A 27 -2.27 -11.76 5.24
CA ARG A 27 -3.68 -11.41 5.05
C ARG A 27 -3.97 -10.66 3.74
N LEU A 28 -2.97 -10.11 3.06
CA LEU A 28 -3.18 -9.26 1.89
C LEU A 28 -3.96 -9.98 0.78
N HIS A 29 -4.99 -9.30 0.29
CA HIS A 29 -5.77 -9.67 -0.89
C HIS A 29 -5.75 -8.52 -1.90
N LEU A 30 -6.03 -8.81 -3.15
CA LEU A 30 -6.38 -7.75 -4.10
C LEU A 30 -7.59 -6.98 -3.58
N HIS A 31 -7.51 -5.66 -3.56
CA HIS A 31 -8.65 -4.78 -3.26
C HIS A 31 -9.56 -4.61 -4.48
N THR A 32 -9.08 -4.99 -5.64
CA THR A 32 -9.76 -4.96 -6.92
C THR A 32 -10.20 -6.36 -7.32
N VAL A 33 -11.28 -6.47 -8.08
CA VAL A 33 -11.79 -7.78 -8.50
C VAL A 33 -10.87 -8.44 -9.53
N LYS A 34 -10.73 -9.76 -9.47
CA LYS A 34 -9.84 -10.52 -10.35
C LYS A 34 -10.07 -10.25 -11.84
N SER A 35 -11.32 -10.01 -12.25
CA SER A 35 -11.66 -9.73 -13.66
C SER A 35 -11.13 -8.39 -14.18
N LEU A 36 -10.88 -7.42 -13.28
CA LEU A 36 -10.32 -6.11 -13.61
C LEU A 36 -8.85 -5.95 -13.21
N SER A 37 -8.25 -7.02 -12.69
CA SER A 37 -6.86 -7.02 -12.21
C SER A 37 -5.95 -7.94 -13.02
N ALA A 38 -6.52 -8.67 -13.98
CA ALA A 38 -5.76 -9.57 -14.84
C ALA A 38 -4.83 -8.79 -15.77
N LEU A 39 -3.65 -9.34 -16.00
CA LEU A 39 -2.72 -8.84 -17.00
C LEU A 39 -3.16 -9.21 -18.42
N PRO A 40 -2.74 -8.48 -19.46
CA PRO A 40 -3.17 -8.72 -20.84
C PRO A 40 -2.93 -10.17 -21.29
N GLY A 41 -3.96 -10.77 -21.88
CA GLY A 41 -3.88 -12.10 -22.49
C GLY A 41 -3.91 -13.28 -21.51
N MET A 42 -4.03 -13.05 -20.20
CA MET A 42 -4.11 -14.15 -19.22
C MET A 42 -5.04 -13.79 -18.07
N PRO A 43 -6.28 -14.27 -18.02
CA PRO A 43 -7.16 -14.07 -16.88
C PRO A 43 -6.66 -14.84 -15.65
N PHE A 44 -7.05 -14.41 -14.45
CA PHE A 44 -6.87 -15.22 -13.25
C PHE A 44 -7.61 -16.56 -13.38
N PRO A 45 -7.08 -17.65 -12.80
CA PRO A 45 -7.76 -18.94 -12.79
C PRO A 45 -9.19 -18.83 -12.22
N ALA A 46 -10.13 -19.58 -12.80
CA ALA A 46 -11.53 -19.57 -12.37
C ALA A 46 -11.70 -19.92 -10.88
N ALA A 47 -10.88 -20.84 -10.38
CA ALA A 47 -10.87 -21.29 -8.99
C ALA A 47 -10.46 -20.20 -7.98
N GLN A 48 -9.78 -19.15 -8.42
CA GLN A 48 -9.42 -18.05 -7.51
C GLN A 48 -10.68 -17.28 -7.08
N PRO A 49 -10.74 -16.82 -5.81
CA PRO A 49 -11.87 -16.03 -5.31
C PRO A 49 -11.95 -14.67 -6.02
N LYS A 50 -13.06 -13.95 -5.81
CA LYS A 50 -13.33 -12.62 -6.38
C LYS A 50 -12.19 -11.63 -6.09
N TYR A 51 -11.67 -11.65 -4.87
CA TYR A 51 -10.50 -10.91 -4.40
C TYR A 51 -9.38 -11.91 -4.13
N VAL A 52 -8.40 -11.92 -5.03
CA VAL A 52 -7.34 -12.93 -5.01
C VAL A 52 -6.40 -12.70 -3.81
N PRO A 53 -6.13 -13.73 -3.00
CA PRO A 53 -5.20 -13.61 -1.88
C PRO A 53 -3.76 -13.45 -2.38
N ARG A 54 -2.90 -12.92 -1.52
CA ARG A 54 -1.48 -12.65 -1.79
C ARG A 54 -0.79 -13.82 -2.52
N GLN A 55 -0.93 -15.05 -2.02
CA GLN A 55 -0.30 -16.21 -2.65
C GLN A 55 -0.82 -16.46 -4.06
N GLY A 56 -2.14 -16.34 -4.27
CA GLY A 56 -2.72 -16.49 -5.61
C GLY A 56 -2.24 -15.43 -6.61
N VAL A 57 -1.92 -14.21 -6.15
CA VAL A 57 -1.29 -13.19 -6.99
C VAL A 57 0.16 -13.56 -7.31
N VAL A 58 0.90 -14.08 -6.34
CA VAL A 58 2.28 -14.54 -6.55
C VAL A 58 2.31 -15.65 -7.61
N ASP A 59 1.48 -16.69 -7.44
CA ASP A 59 1.40 -17.82 -8.35
C ASP A 59 1.00 -17.37 -9.77
N TYR A 60 0.07 -16.41 -9.85
CA TYR A 60 -0.35 -15.81 -11.11
C TYR A 60 0.78 -15.05 -11.80
N LEU A 61 1.58 -14.27 -11.07
CA LEU A 61 2.71 -13.52 -11.64
C LEU A 61 3.81 -14.46 -12.16
N ASP A 62 4.11 -15.55 -11.43
CA ASP A 62 5.03 -16.58 -11.88
C ASP A 62 4.55 -17.23 -13.19
N ALA A 63 3.29 -17.66 -13.22
CA ALA A 63 2.69 -18.26 -14.41
C ALA A 63 2.64 -17.27 -15.59
N TYR A 64 2.36 -15.99 -15.31
CA TYR A 64 2.36 -14.97 -16.35
C TYR A 64 3.74 -14.73 -16.94
N ALA A 65 4.79 -14.63 -16.11
CA ALA A 65 6.16 -14.47 -16.56
C ALA A 65 6.60 -15.65 -17.43
N ALA A 66 6.34 -16.88 -16.99
CA ALA A 66 6.64 -18.10 -17.73
C ALA A 66 5.91 -18.13 -19.09
N ARG A 67 4.60 -17.85 -19.10
CA ARG A 67 3.79 -17.81 -20.34
C ARG A 67 4.28 -16.74 -21.32
N ALA A 68 4.69 -15.59 -20.82
CA ALA A 68 5.15 -14.46 -21.63
C ALA A 68 6.63 -14.59 -22.05
N GLY A 69 7.34 -15.66 -21.66
CA GLY A 69 8.77 -15.86 -21.92
C GLY A 69 9.61 -14.74 -21.31
N ILE A 70 9.21 -14.22 -20.15
CA ILE A 70 9.94 -13.18 -19.43
C ILE A 70 10.93 -13.86 -18.51
N GLU A 71 12.21 -13.71 -18.79
CA GLU A 71 13.32 -14.23 -17.99
C GLU A 71 14.08 -13.07 -17.34
N PRO A 72 13.69 -12.65 -16.12
CA PRO A 72 14.39 -11.58 -15.44
C PRO A 72 15.80 -12.04 -15.03
N ARG A 73 16.74 -11.14 -15.17
CA ARG A 73 18.07 -11.28 -14.59
C ARG A 73 17.97 -10.90 -13.11
N PHE A 74 17.83 -11.91 -12.27
CA PHE A 74 17.70 -11.75 -10.83
C PHE A 74 19.00 -11.34 -10.16
N GLY A 75 18.92 -10.78 -8.95
CA GLY A 75 20.08 -10.27 -8.21
C GLY A 75 20.74 -9.04 -8.87
N SER A 76 20.08 -8.43 -9.84
CA SER A 76 20.62 -7.33 -10.65
C SER A 76 19.96 -6.01 -10.26
N GLU A 77 20.49 -5.38 -9.20
CA GLU A 77 19.98 -4.07 -8.73
C GLU A 77 20.62 -2.95 -9.55
N ALA A 78 19.79 -2.19 -10.27
CA ALA A 78 20.22 -0.94 -10.90
C ALA A 78 20.45 0.13 -9.82
N THR A 79 21.61 0.81 -9.89
CA THR A 79 22.01 1.83 -8.91
C THR A 79 22.07 3.22 -9.52
N ALA A 80 22.34 3.32 -10.84
CA ALA A 80 22.32 4.58 -11.57
C ALA A 80 21.90 4.37 -13.02
N ILE A 81 21.29 5.40 -13.60
CA ILE A 81 20.90 5.47 -15.01
C ILE A 81 21.39 6.81 -15.53
N VAL A 82 22.41 6.80 -16.36
CA VAL A 82 23.04 8.01 -16.91
C VAL A 82 22.93 8.04 -18.42
N ARG A 83 22.83 9.23 -18.96
CA ARG A 83 22.88 9.44 -20.42
C ARG A 83 24.33 9.41 -20.88
N ASP A 84 24.60 8.59 -21.91
CA ASP A 84 25.92 8.48 -22.54
C ASP A 84 25.75 8.62 -24.07
N GLY A 85 25.85 9.84 -24.56
CA GLY A 85 25.55 10.19 -25.95
C GLY A 85 24.08 9.84 -26.29
N ASP A 86 23.87 8.99 -27.28
CA ASP A 86 22.54 8.59 -27.76
C ASP A 86 21.95 7.38 -27.03
N VAL A 87 22.66 6.84 -26.06
CA VAL A 87 22.21 5.68 -25.29
C VAL A 87 22.14 5.98 -23.80
N TRP A 88 21.50 5.12 -23.07
CA TRP A 88 21.48 5.07 -21.62
C TRP A 88 22.49 4.05 -21.12
N CYS A 89 23.22 4.37 -20.09
CA CYS A 89 24.06 3.46 -19.34
C CYS A 89 23.39 3.17 -17.99
N VAL A 90 23.05 1.92 -17.75
CA VAL A 90 22.47 1.45 -16.48
C VAL A 90 23.58 0.77 -15.68
N GLU A 91 23.95 1.35 -14.58
CA GLU A 91 24.91 0.80 -13.63
C GLU A 91 24.21 -0.13 -12.64
N THR A 92 24.84 -1.25 -12.35
CA THR A 92 24.34 -2.22 -11.39
C THR A 92 25.20 -2.24 -10.13
N ARG A 93 24.64 -2.74 -9.02
CA ARG A 93 25.38 -2.91 -7.76
C ARG A 93 26.61 -3.82 -7.89
N SER A 94 26.61 -4.75 -8.86
CA SER A 94 27.77 -5.61 -9.15
C SER A 94 28.90 -4.89 -9.90
N GLY A 95 28.72 -3.63 -10.30
CA GLY A 95 29.67 -2.85 -11.08
C GLY A 95 29.54 -3.04 -12.60
N GLU A 96 28.57 -3.81 -13.07
CA GLU A 96 28.31 -3.95 -14.49
C GLU A 96 27.59 -2.71 -15.04
N ALA A 97 28.00 -2.27 -16.24
CA ALA A 97 27.39 -1.18 -16.99
C ALA A 97 26.68 -1.74 -18.23
N ILE A 98 25.37 -1.55 -18.31
CA ILE A 98 24.52 -2.06 -19.39
C ILE A 98 24.06 -0.89 -20.26
N ARG A 99 24.39 -0.93 -21.54
CA ARG A 99 24.01 0.12 -22.51
C ARG A 99 22.69 -0.24 -23.20
N ALA A 100 21.75 0.72 -23.23
CA ALA A 100 20.45 0.54 -23.86
C ALA A 100 19.97 1.83 -24.54
N ARG A 101 19.28 1.70 -25.68
CA ARG A 101 18.65 2.85 -26.37
C ARG A 101 17.45 3.39 -25.63
N VAL A 102 16.73 2.51 -24.94
CA VAL A 102 15.53 2.83 -24.16
C VAL A 102 15.61 2.13 -22.82
N VAL A 103 15.33 2.86 -21.76
CA VAL A 103 15.18 2.30 -20.39
C VAL A 103 13.76 2.55 -19.92
N VAL A 104 13.12 1.50 -19.38
CA VAL A 104 11.81 1.58 -18.73
C VAL A 104 12.00 1.32 -17.25
N VAL A 105 11.79 2.33 -16.43
CA VAL A 105 11.85 2.20 -14.97
C VAL A 105 10.50 1.71 -14.47
N ALA A 106 10.47 0.48 -13.98
CA ALA A 106 9.28 -0.20 -13.48
C ALA A 106 9.48 -0.69 -12.03
N THR A 107 10.22 0.09 -11.23
CA THR A 107 10.63 -0.29 -9.86
C THR A 107 9.49 -0.25 -8.84
N GLY A 108 8.35 0.33 -9.19
CA GLY A 108 7.17 0.42 -8.35
C GLY A 108 7.21 1.56 -7.34
N ALA A 109 6.03 1.93 -6.81
CA ALA A 109 5.87 3.05 -5.90
C ALA A 109 6.27 2.75 -4.45
N ASN A 110 6.35 1.47 -4.06
CA ASN A 110 6.58 1.04 -2.67
C ASN A 110 8.04 0.59 -2.44
N GLN A 111 9.00 1.35 -2.95
CA GLN A 111 10.42 0.99 -2.86
C GLN A 111 11.00 1.23 -1.46
N HIS A 112 10.85 2.45 -0.95
CA HIS A 112 11.47 2.89 0.29
C HIS A 112 10.41 3.12 1.36
N PRO A 113 10.48 2.42 2.52
CA PRO A 113 9.61 2.71 3.65
C PRO A 113 9.72 4.18 4.06
N ASN A 114 8.57 4.81 4.26
CA ASN A 114 8.52 6.15 4.83
C ASN A 114 8.54 6.03 6.36
N VAL A 115 9.74 5.91 6.93
CA VAL A 115 9.92 5.82 8.38
C VAL A 115 9.83 7.23 8.94
N ALA A 116 8.69 7.54 9.57
CA ALA A 116 8.53 8.79 10.30
C ALA A 116 9.43 8.76 11.56
N ALA A 117 10.27 9.76 11.72
CA ALA A 117 10.96 9.96 12.99
C ALA A 117 9.93 10.42 14.03
N LEU A 118 9.74 9.64 15.07
CA LEU A 118 8.86 9.98 16.19
C LEU A 118 9.69 10.55 17.31
N ILE A 119 9.31 11.72 17.84
CA ILE A 119 9.98 12.33 18.98
C ILE A 119 9.94 11.35 20.16
N GLY A 120 11.07 11.10 20.80
CA GLY A 120 11.21 10.19 21.92
C GLY A 120 11.30 8.71 21.54
N GLN A 121 11.48 8.39 20.24
CA GLN A 121 11.57 6.99 19.79
C GLN A 121 12.74 6.24 20.41
N GLU A 122 13.82 6.93 20.71
CA GLU A 122 15.02 6.40 21.36
C GLU A 122 14.79 5.94 22.82
N ALA A 123 13.77 6.52 23.47
CA ALA A 123 13.40 6.16 24.85
C ALA A 123 12.36 5.03 24.91
N PHE A 124 11.71 4.71 23.79
CA PHE A 124 10.66 3.68 23.77
C PHE A 124 11.26 2.29 23.92
N ALA A 125 10.91 1.59 24.99
CA ALA A 125 11.43 0.25 25.29
C ALA A 125 10.82 -0.87 24.45
N GLY A 126 9.68 -0.61 23.82
CA GLY A 126 8.98 -1.57 22.97
C GLY A 126 9.58 -1.68 21.56
N LYS A 127 9.02 -2.56 20.75
CA LYS A 127 9.45 -2.76 19.38
C LYS A 127 8.77 -1.79 18.42
N VAL A 128 9.55 -1.05 17.62
CA VAL A 128 9.04 -0.24 16.50
C VAL A 128 9.41 -0.93 15.20
N VAL A 129 8.40 -1.24 14.36
CA VAL A 129 8.60 -1.86 13.05
C VAL A 129 7.84 -1.09 11.97
N HIS A 130 8.36 -1.05 10.76
CA HIS A 130 7.59 -0.58 9.62
C HIS A 130 6.67 -1.69 9.11
N SER A 131 5.52 -1.33 8.52
CA SER A 131 4.55 -2.29 7.94
C SER A 131 5.17 -3.23 6.90
N ARG A 132 6.31 -2.88 6.31
CA ARG A 132 7.11 -3.74 5.43
C ARG A 132 7.62 -5.00 6.14
N GLU A 133 7.88 -4.91 7.43
CA GLU A 133 8.37 -6.02 8.26
C GLU A 133 7.25 -6.86 8.86
N TYR A 134 6.02 -6.31 8.88
CA TYR A 134 4.85 -7.03 9.37
C TYR A 134 4.49 -8.18 8.43
N ARG A 135 4.27 -9.37 8.98
CA ARG A 135 3.83 -10.56 8.24
C ARG A 135 2.45 -11.05 8.68
N ASN A 136 2.26 -11.19 9.99
CA ASN A 136 1.03 -11.62 10.63
C ASN A 136 1.03 -11.20 12.10
N ALA A 137 -0.07 -11.47 12.80
CA ALA A 137 -0.27 -11.08 14.20
C ALA A 137 0.53 -11.92 15.23
N ALA A 138 1.07 -13.08 14.85
CA ALA A 138 1.67 -14.02 15.80
C ALA A 138 2.79 -13.43 16.70
N PRO A 139 3.73 -12.59 16.19
CA PRO A 139 4.76 -11.97 17.04
C PRO A 139 4.22 -10.95 18.06
N PHE A 140 2.94 -10.59 17.95
CA PHE A 140 2.27 -9.58 18.76
C PHE A 140 1.24 -10.17 19.73
N ALA A 141 1.12 -11.51 19.78
CA ALA A 141 0.18 -12.17 20.69
C ALA A 141 0.40 -11.72 22.14
N GLY A 142 -0.70 -11.41 22.82
CA GLY A 142 -0.71 -10.94 24.21
C GLY A 142 -0.20 -9.53 24.45
N LYS A 143 0.14 -8.77 23.38
CA LYS A 143 0.69 -7.40 23.47
C LYS A 143 -0.37 -6.35 23.21
N SER A 144 -0.08 -5.13 23.68
CA SER A 144 -0.76 -3.91 23.24
C SER A 144 0.03 -3.27 22.09
N VAL A 145 -0.62 -3.11 20.94
CA VAL A 145 0.02 -2.66 19.69
C VAL A 145 -0.61 -1.36 19.19
N LEU A 146 0.24 -0.39 18.88
CA LEU A 146 -0.14 0.85 18.23
C LEU A 146 0.18 0.76 16.73
N VAL A 147 -0.84 0.86 15.87
CA VAL A 147 -0.67 0.98 14.42
C VAL A 147 -0.76 2.45 14.02
N VAL A 148 0.29 2.98 13.41
CA VAL A 148 0.39 4.40 13.05
C VAL A 148 0.02 4.61 11.60
N GLY A 149 -1.10 5.27 11.35
CA GLY A 149 -1.64 5.58 10.02
C GLY A 149 -2.79 4.66 9.61
N MET A 150 -3.80 5.25 8.97
CA MET A 150 -4.99 4.58 8.44
C MET A 150 -5.05 4.75 6.91
N GLY A 151 -4.05 4.22 6.21
CA GLY A 151 -4.16 3.83 4.81
C GLY A 151 -4.66 2.39 4.72
N ASN A 152 -4.74 1.82 3.50
CA ASN A 152 -5.16 0.41 3.32
C ASN A 152 -4.32 -0.54 4.19
N THR A 153 -3.00 -0.38 4.17
CA THR A 153 -2.07 -1.21 4.95
C THR A 153 -2.33 -1.11 6.46
N GLY A 154 -2.48 0.11 7.01
CA GLY A 154 -2.70 0.28 8.45
C GLY A 154 -4.06 -0.24 8.91
N ALA A 155 -5.10 -0.04 8.10
CA ALA A 155 -6.44 -0.58 8.38
C ALA A 155 -6.44 -2.11 8.38
N GLU A 156 -5.78 -2.75 7.42
CA GLU A 156 -5.72 -4.21 7.34
C GLU A 156 -4.83 -4.84 8.41
N ILE A 157 -3.69 -4.21 8.75
CA ILE A 157 -2.84 -4.69 9.85
C ILE A 157 -3.57 -4.58 11.19
N ALA A 158 -4.28 -3.46 11.44
CA ALA A 158 -5.07 -3.32 12.66
C ALA A 158 -6.20 -4.36 12.73
N LEU A 159 -6.83 -4.65 11.60
CA LEU A 159 -7.84 -5.70 11.50
C LEU A 159 -7.25 -7.09 11.76
N ASP A 160 -6.10 -7.42 11.17
CA ASP A 160 -5.40 -8.69 11.37
C ASP A 160 -5.04 -8.91 12.84
N LEU A 161 -4.48 -7.88 13.48
CA LEU A 161 -4.13 -7.90 14.91
C LEU A 161 -5.39 -8.16 15.79
N ALA A 162 -6.47 -7.40 15.55
CA ALA A 162 -7.70 -7.53 16.31
C ALA A 162 -8.38 -8.89 16.11
N GLU A 163 -8.41 -9.43 14.89
CA GLU A 163 -8.94 -10.76 14.60
C GLU A 163 -8.19 -11.90 15.31
N HIS A 164 -6.92 -11.66 15.66
CA HIS A 164 -6.10 -12.58 16.44
C HIS A 164 -6.03 -12.24 17.94
N GLY A 165 -6.93 -11.38 18.43
CA GLY A 165 -7.06 -11.07 19.86
C GLY A 165 -5.95 -10.18 20.43
N VAL A 166 -5.19 -9.47 19.56
CA VAL A 166 -4.18 -8.50 19.97
C VAL A 166 -4.86 -7.19 20.35
N THR A 167 -4.53 -6.63 21.51
CA THR A 167 -5.03 -5.30 21.92
C THR A 167 -4.51 -4.23 20.95
N THR A 168 -5.41 -3.69 20.13
CA THR A 168 -5.03 -2.88 18.97
C THR A 168 -5.55 -1.45 19.07
N THR A 169 -4.65 -0.50 18.85
CA THR A 169 -4.98 0.93 18.72
C THR A 169 -4.50 1.47 17.38
N LEU A 170 -5.34 2.22 16.67
CA LEU A 170 -5.00 2.99 15.47
C LEU A 170 -4.73 4.45 15.82
N SER A 171 -3.56 4.98 15.47
CA SER A 171 -3.29 6.41 15.51
C SER A 171 -3.56 7.04 14.14
N VAL A 172 -4.52 7.96 14.07
CA VAL A 172 -4.98 8.57 12.82
C VAL A 172 -4.85 10.10 12.87
N ARG A 173 -3.78 10.61 12.25
CA ARG A 173 -3.45 12.04 12.25
C ARG A 173 -4.31 12.87 11.31
N SER A 174 -4.55 12.36 10.11
CA SER A 174 -5.14 13.10 9.00
C SER A 174 -6.55 12.61 8.68
N PRO A 175 -7.41 13.47 8.09
CA PRO A 175 -8.70 13.04 7.56
C PRO A 175 -8.55 11.90 6.55
N VAL A 176 -9.50 10.97 6.54
CA VAL A 176 -9.48 9.77 5.70
C VAL A 176 -10.69 9.72 4.77
N ASN A 177 -10.49 9.18 3.58
CA ASN A 177 -11.55 8.68 2.73
C ASN A 177 -11.66 7.17 2.96
N VAL A 178 -12.83 6.69 3.35
CA VAL A 178 -13.11 5.26 3.51
C VAL A 178 -14.27 4.89 2.61
N VAL A 179 -14.13 3.77 1.92
CA VAL A 179 -15.19 3.16 1.10
C VAL A 179 -15.27 1.68 1.44
N LEU A 180 -16.47 1.11 1.44
CA LEU A 180 -16.63 -0.33 1.58
C LEU A 180 -16.11 -1.03 0.33
N ARG A 181 -15.47 -2.20 0.47
CA ARG A 181 -15.01 -2.98 -0.68
C ARG A 181 -16.15 -3.45 -1.57
N ASP A 182 -17.26 -3.86 -0.96
CA ASP A 182 -18.50 -4.24 -1.64
C ASP A 182 -19.68 -3.46 -1.05
N VAL A 183 -20.59 -3.03 -1.91
CA VAL A 183 -21.89 -2.43 -1.54
C VAL A 183 -22.98 -3.23 -2.21
N LEU A 184 -23.89 -3.80 -1.43
CA LEU A 184 -24.98 -4.69 -1.92
C LEU A 184 -24.47 -5.79 -2.87
N GLY A 185 -23.32 -6.41 -2.53
CA GLY A 185 -22.69 -7.48 -3.31
C GLY A 185 -21.91 -7.00 -4.55
N ARG A 186 -21.96 -5.71 -4.88
CA ARG A 186 -21.24 -5.13 -6.02
C ARG A 186 -19.92 -4.50 -5.56
N PRO A 187 -18.82 -4.77 -6.28
CA PRO A 187 -17.52 -4.14 -6.00
C PRO A 187 -17.58 -2.63 -6.15
N THR A 188 -17.13 -1.89 -5.14
CA THR A 188 -17.04 -0.42 -5.20
C THR A 188 -16.12 0.05 -6.32
N GLN A 189 -15.12 -0.75 -6.72
CA GLN A 189 -14.29 -0.49 -7.89
C GLN A 189 -15.12 -0.31 -9.17
N GLN A 190 -16.11 -1.19 -9.43
CA GLN A 190 -16.96 -1.09 -10.63
C GLN A 190 -17.81 0.18 -10.59
N THR A 191 -18.38 0.50 -9.42
CA THR A 191 -19.11 1.76 -9.22
C THR A 191 -18.21 2.97 -9.45
N SER A 192 -16.97 2.93 -8.97
CA SER A 192 -16.00 4.02 -9.14
C SER A 192 -15.62 4.24 -10.62
N ILE A 193 -15.51 3.18 -11.41
CA ILE A 193 -15.27 3.28 -12.86
C ILE A 193 -16.43 3.98 -13.57
N VAL A 194 -17.66 3.59 -13.25
CA VAL A 194 -18.87 4.22 -13.82
C VAL A 194 -18.96 5.70 -13.43
N LEU A 195 -18.77 6.00 -12.15
CA LEU A 195 -18.80 7.38 -11.65
C LEU A 195 -17.66 8.24 -12.24
N GLY A 196 -16.49 7.62 -12.49
CA GLY A 196 -15.36 8.29 -13.14
C GLY A 196 -15.61 8.69 -14.59
N GLY A 197 -16.55 8.04 -15.28
CA GLY A 197 -17.01 8.40 -16.62
C GLY A 197 -17.99 9.57 -16.68
N LEU A 198 -18.53 10.01 -15.53
CA LEU A 198 -19.47 11.14 -15.45
C LEU A 198 -18.71 12.48 -15.46
N PRO A 199 -19.39 13.61 -15.74
CA PRO A 199 -18.83 14.94 -15.53
C PRO A 199 -18.26 15.07 -14.11
N ARG A 200 -17.04 15.57 -13.98
CA ARG A 200 -16.23 15.52 -12.73
C ARG A 200 -17.01 15.91 -11.47
N ARG A 201 -17.76 17.05 -11.51
CA ARG A 201 -18.54 17.52 -10.37
C ARG A 201 -19.63 16.56 -9.95
N VAL A 202 -20.30 15.91 -10.93
CA VAL A 202 -21.37 14.95 -10.69
C VAL A 202 -20.80 13.65 -10.11
N GLY A 203 -19.75 13.12 -10.74
CA GLY A 203 -19.08 11.90 -10.27
C GLY A 203 -18.53 12.07 -8.84
N ASP A 204 -17.91 13.21 -8.54
CA ASP A 204 -17.36 13.51 -7.21
C ASP A 204 -18.46 13.65 -6.15
N ALA A 205 -19.59 14.34 -6.47
CA ALA A 205 -20.72 14.49 -5.55
C ALA A 205 -21.37 13.14 -5.25
N LEU A 206 -21.60 12.31 -6.28
CA LEU A 206 -22.17 10.98 -6.10
C LEU A 206 -21.22 10.05 -5.33
N ALA A 207 -19.93 10.09 -5.61
CA ALA A 207 -18.94 9.28 -4.87
C ALA A 207 -18.92 9.65 -3.37
N SER A 208 -18.99 10.94 -3.05
CA SER A 208 -19.09 11.39 -1.66
C SER A 208 -20.41 10.95 -1.02
N PHE A 209 -21.54 11.14 -1.69
CA PHE A 209 -22.86 10.74 -1.21
C PHE A 209 -22.91 9.22 -0.93
N PHE A 210 -22.45 8.38 -1.84
CA PHE A 210 -22.42 6.94 -1.63
C PHE A 210 -21.46 6.54 -0.50
N ALA A 211 -20.30 7.19 -0.37
CA ALA A 211 -19.39 6.95 0.75
C ALA A 211 -20.05 7.34 2.09
N ASP A 212 -20.77 8.45 2.14
CA ASP A 212 -21.50 8.88 3.35
C ASP A 212 -22.61 7.91 3.72
N LEU A 213 -23.42 7.51 2.74
CA LEU A 213 -24.52 6.59 2.95
C LEU A 213 -24.08 5.20 3.43
N THR A 214 -22.99 4.68 2.87
CA THR A 214 -22.56 3.29 3.13
C THR A 214 -21.64 3.15 4.33
N VAL A 215 -20.78 4.14 4.57
CA VAL A 215 -19.82 4.15 5.68
C VAL A 215 -20.41 4.77 6.95
N GLY A 216 -21.28 5.77 6.78
CA GLY A 216 -21.89 6.51 7.88
C GLY A 216 -20.97 7.58 8.49
N ASP A 217 -21.31 8.02 9.69
CA ASP A 217 -20.59 9.07 10.40
C ASP A 217 -19.29 8.56 11.02
N LEU A 218 -18.17 8.93 10.41
CA LEU A 218 -16.82 8.57 10.88
C LEU A 218 -16.45 9.28 12.18
N SER A 219 -17.07 10.42 12.53
CA SER A 219 -16.74 11.16 13.74
C SER A 219 -17.06 10.36 15.01
N LYS A 220 -18.12 9.54 14.97
CA LYS A 220 -18.48 8.62 16.06
C LYS A 220 -17.45 7.52 16.30
N LEU A 221 -16.52 7.34 15.35
CA LEU A 221 -15.43 6.36 15.41
C LEU A 221 -14.09 7.04 15.74
N GLY A 222 -14.08 8.31 16.11
CA GLY A 222 -12.84 9.08 16.33
C GLY A 222 -12.08 9.41 15.05
N LEU A 223 -12.69 9.23 13.89
CA LEU A 223 -12.10 9.49 12.58
C LEU A 223 -12.65 10.77 11.97
N ARG A 224 -11.82 11.48 11.21
CA ARG A 224 -12.25 12.68 10.47
C ARG A 224 -12.37 12.34 8.98
N ARG A 225 -13.52 12.64 8.39
CA ARG A 225 -13.72 12.47 6.94
C ARG A 225 -12.91 13.51 6.16
N SER A 226 -12.31 13.07 5.05
CA SER A 226 -11.66 13.98 4.11
C SER A 226 -12.69 14.93 3.45
N PRO A 227 -12.40 16.23 3.33
CA PRO A 227 -13.23 17.16 2.59
C PRO A 227 -13.16 16.98 1.07
N ILE A 228 -12.19 16.21 0.58
CA ILE A 228 -11.98 15.91 -0.85
C ILE A 228 -12.63 14.58 -1.16
N SER A 229 -13.43 14.49 -2.23
CA SER A 229 -14.07 13.23 -2.64
C SER A 229 -13.05 12.12 -2.90
N PRO A 230 -13.40 10.84 -2.71
CA PRO A 230 -12.50 9.73 -3.00
C PRO A 230 -11.99 9.72 -4.45
N LEU A 231 -12.85 10.04 -5.42
CA LEU A 231 -12.48 10.09 -6.84
C LEU A 231 -11.54 11.25 -7.15
N ARG A 232 -11.80 12.42 -6.57
CA ARG A 232 -10.92 13.58 -6.74
C ARG A 232 -9.57 13.35 -6.10
N ALA A 233 -9.54 12.76 -4.89
CA ALA A 233 -8.30 12.42 -4.21
C ALA A 233 -7.42 11.46 -5.03
N LEU A 234 -8.05 10.49 -5.70
CA LEU A 234 -7.36 9.56 -6.58
C LEU A 234 -6.83 10.26 -7.84
N ARG A 235 -7.66 11.08 -8.52
CA ARG A 235 -7.28 11.73 -9.78
C ARG A 235 -6.21 12.80 -9.63
N GLU A 236 -6.35 13.66 -8.62
CA GLU A 236 -5.51 14.85 -8.48
C GLU A 236 -4.26 14.63 -7.63
N PHE A 237 -4.31 13.63 -6.72
CA PHE A 237 -3.24 13.41 -5.76
C PHE A 237 -2.73 11.96 -5.71
N GLY A 238 -3.21 11.07 -6.60
CA GLY A 238 -2.87 9.65 -6.56
C GLY A 238 -3.24 8.94 -5.25
N ARG A 239 -4.10 9.56 -4.42
CA ARG A 239 -4.47 9.02 -3.09
C ARG A 239 -5.65 8.10 -3.20
N THR A 240 -5.41 6.80 -3.04
CA THR A 240 -6.47 5.79 -2.95
C THR A 240 -7.23 5.92 -1.63
N PRO A 241 -8.57 5.77 -1.62
CA PRO A 241 -9.31 5.66 -0.38
C PRO A 241 -8.91 4.39 0.39
N VAL A 242 -9.18 4.38 1.68
CA VAL A 242 -9.14 3.16 2.48
C VAL A 242 -10.31 2.28 2.04
N ILE A 243 -10.01 1.10 1.55
CA ILE A 243 -11.00 0.10 1.16
C ILE A 243 -11.28 -0.76 2.39
N ASP A 244 -12.39 -0.49 3.06
CA ASP A 244 -12.74 -1.21 4.29
C ASP A 244 -13.12 -2.66 3.98
N VAL A 245 -12.45 -3.56 4.69
CA VAL A 245 -12.65 -5.01 4.62
C VAL A 245 -13.07 -5.59 5.97
N GLY A 246 -13.49 -4.72 6.91
CA GLY A 246 -13.92 -5.11 8.24
C GLY A 246 -13.38 -4.26 9.38
N THR A 247 -12.40 -3.39 9.12
CA THR A 247 -11.75 -2.53 10.14
C THR A 247 -12.77 -1.63 10.84
N LEU A 248 -13.67 -0.99 10.09
CA LEU A 248 -14.71 -0.13 10.68
C LEU A 248 -15.65 -0.91 11.60
N ALA A 249 -15.95 -2.17 11.31
CA ALA A 249 -16.76 -3.00 12.19
C ALA A 249 -16.06 -3.24 13.52
N ARG A 250 -14.75 -3.53 13.50
CA ARG A 250 -13.93 -3.73 14.72
C ARG A 250 -13.73 -2.45 15.53
N ILE A 251 -13.69 -1.29 14.86
CA ILE A 251 -13.69 0.00 15.57
C ILE A 251 -15.05 0.24 16.24
N ARG A 252 -16.17 -0.07 15.56
CA ARG A 252 -17.52 0.07 16.12
C ARG A 252 -17.77 -0.84 17.32
N SER A 253 -17.25 -2.07 17.31
CA SER A 253 -17.34 -3.01 18.44
C SER A 253 -16.40 -2.67 19.59
N GLY A 254 -15.46 -1.72 19.40
CA GLY A 254 -14.46 -1.36 20.42
C GLY A 254 -13.24 -2.28 20.44
N GLU A 255 -13.14 -3.25 19.55
CA GLU A 255 -11.97 -4.15 19.44
C GLU A 255 -10.74 -3.43 18.90
N ILE A 256 -10.91 -2.36 18.13
CA ILE A 256 -9.85 -1.45 17.69
C ILE A 256 -10.14 -0.06 18.25
N ALA A 257 -9.29 0.43 19.14
CA ALA A 257 -9.35 1.80 19.62
C ALA A 257 -8.78 2.77 18.58
N VAL A 258 -9.33 4.00 18.52
CA VAL A 258 -8.80 5.07 17.64
C VAL A 258 -8.27 6.19 18.50
N ARG A 259 -7.08 6.69 18.16
CA ARG A 259 -6.42 7.83 18.78
C ARG A 259 -5.96 8.84 17.72
N PRO A 260 -5.82 10.12 18.05
CA PRO A 260 -5.30 11.11 17.11
C PRO A 260 -3.79 10.88 16.83
N GLY A 261 -3.15 11.85 16.18
CA GLY A 261 -1.72 11.76 15.88
C GLY A 261 -0.85 11.71 17.15
N ILE A 262 0.28 11.03 17.05
CA ILE A 262 1.27 10.96 18.12
C ILE A 262 1.97 12.33 18.27
N ARG A 263 2.10 12.80 19.50
CA ARG A 263 2.93 13.96 19.86
C ARG A 263 4.37 13.51 20.10
N ARG A 264 4.56 12.49 20.95
CA ARG A 264 5.86 11.88 21.25
C ARG A 264 5.69 10.47 21.78
N LEU A 265 6.74 9.68 21.71
CA LEU A 265 6.83 8.41 22.39
C LEU A 265 7.34 8.59 23.82
N LEU A 266 6.89 7.70 24.69
CA LEU A 266 7.31 7.55 26.08
C LEU A 266 8.04 6.22 26.23
N ALA A 267 8.67 5.96 27.36
CA ALA A 267 9.38 4.71 27.60
C ALA A 267 8.51 3.45 27.39
N ASP A 268 7.23 3.53 27.74
CA ASP A 268 6.26 2.42 27.70
C ASP A 268 5.01 2.72 26.87
N GLY A 269 5.04 3.75 26.00
CA GLY A 269 3.85 4.10 25.24
C GLY A 269 3.96 5.35 24.38
N ALA A 270 2.85 6.05 24.21
CA ALA A 270 2.77 7.26 23.41
C ALA A 270 1.85 8.32 24.03
N GLU A 271 2.26 9.57 23.95
CA GLU A 271 1.41 10.75 24.17
C GLU A 271 0.87 11.23 22.84
N PHE A 272 -0.44 11.44 22.77
CA PHE A 272 -1.14 11.91 21.58
C PHE A 272 -1.30 13.42 21.57
N VAL A 273 -1.66 14.01 20.43
CA VAL A 273 -1.80 15.49 20.28
C VAL A 273 -2.93 16.09 21.10
N ASP A 274 -3.89 15.29 21.54
CA ASP A 274 -4.97 15.69 22.46
C ASP A 274 -4.56 15.62 23.94
N GLY A 275 -3.32 15.26 24.25
CA GLY A 275 -2.78 15.11 25.61
C GLY A 275 -3.07 13.74 26.24
N SER A 276 -3.87 12.87 25.60
CA SER A 276 -4.08 11.52 26.12
C SER A 276 -2.80 10.67 26.00
N VAL A 277 -2.66 9.69 26.89
CA VAL A 277 -1.54 8.75 26.91
C VAL A 277 -2.08 7.33 26.72
N GLY A 278 -1.32 6.49 26.03
CA GLY A 278 -1.58 5.06 25.88
C GLY A 278 -0.31 4.25 26.08
N HIS A 279 -0.45 3.05 26.67
CA HIS A 279 0.64 2.13 26.89
C HIS A 279 0.69 1.08 25.79
N PHE A 280 1.88 0.87 25.21
CA PHE A 280 2.09 -0.03 24.08
C PHE A 280 3.42 -0.76 24.21
N GLU A 281 3.44 -2.03 23.83
CA GLU A 281 4.63 -2.87 23.81
C GLU A 281 5.22 -2.99 22.39
N ALA A 282 4.45 -2.60 21.38
CA ALA A 282 4.92 -2.53 20.01
C ALA A 282 4.21 -1.43 19.21
N ILE A 283 4.92 -0.91 18.22
CA ILE A 283 4.42 0.11 17.29
C ILE A 283 4.66 -0.39 15.87
N VAL A 284 3.60 -0.38 15.03
CA VAL A 284 3.68 -0.70 13.60
C VAL A 284 3.47 0.59 12.81
N LEU A 285 4.51 1.05 12.12
CA LEU A 285 4.46 2.24 11.28
C LEU A 285 3.86 1.89 9.91
N ALA A 286 2.59 2.19 9.71
CA ALA A 286 1.89 2.07 8.43
C ALA A 286 1.87 3.43 7.70
N THR A 287 3.04 4.06 7.63
CA THR A 287 3.25 5.43 7.17
C THR A 287 3.53 5.55 5.68
N GLY A 288 3.40 4.42 4.96
CA GLY A 288 3.51 4.37 3.51
C GLY A 288 4.95 4.28 2.99
N TYR A 289 5.12 4.59 1.72
CA TYR A 289 6.37 4.40 0.98
C TYR A 289 6.66 5.60 0.08
N ARG A 290 7.90 5.65 -0.43
CA ARG A 290 8.36 6.54 -1.50
C ARG A 290 8.90 5.72 -2.65
N ALA A 291 8.68 6.17 -3.87
CA ALA A 291 9.16 5.47 -5.07
C ALA A 291 10.70 5.51 -5.19
N GLY A 292 11.30 6.67 -4.90
CA GLY A 292 12.75 6.86 -4.91
C GLY A 292 13.38 6.73 -6.31
N VAL A 293 12.58 6.95 -7.36
CA VAL A 293 13.05 6.87 -8.76
C VAL A 293 14.15 7.89 -9.04
N GLU A 294 14.09 9.05 -8.37
CA GLU A 294 15.04 10.15 -8.52
C GLU A 294 16.47 9.70 -8.19
N ALA A 295 16.63 8.79 -7.25
CA ALA A 295 17.93 8.26 -6.85
C ALA A 295 18.64 7.48 -7.97
N LEU A 296 17.88 6.98 -8.95
CA LEU A 296 18.44 6.29 -10.11
C LEU A 296 19.00 7.25 -11.18
N PHE A 297 18.69 8.54 -11.10
CA PHE A 297 19.08 9.55 -12.11
C PHE A 297 19.97 10.64 -11.51
N PRO A 298 21.24 10.35 -11.20
CA PRO A 298 22.14 11.32 -10.59
C PRO A 298 22.29 12.56 -11.51
N GLY A 299 22.07 13.75 -10.95
CA GLY A 299 22.21 15.02 -11.67
C GLY A 299 21.04 15.38 -12.59
N VAL A 300 19.95 14.61 -12.61
CA VAL A 300 18.76 14.90 -13.43
C VAL A 300 17.57 15.22 -12.50
N THR A 301 16.93 16.36 -12.73
CA THR A 301 15.64 16.66 -12.10
C THR A 301 14.54 16.03 -12.94
N LEU A 302 13.88 15.01 -12.40
CA LEU A 302 12.74 14.39 -13.06
C LEU A 302 11.51 15.29 -12.93
N PRO A 303 10.67 15.41 -13.97
CA PRO A 303 9.39 16.09 -13.84
C PRO A 303 8.54 15.35 -12.79
N VAL A 304 8.00 16.10 -11.86
CA VAL A 304 7.05 15.58 -10.86
C VAL A 304 5.66 15.85 -11.42
N ASP A 305 4.94 14.79 -11.82
CA ASP A 305 3.53 14.87 -12.22
C ASP A 305 2.59 15.02 -11.02
#